data_9630f6d6fb50f94cb4971a745bbf2d79
#
_entry.id   9630f6d6fb50f94cb4971a745bbf2d79
#
_cell.length_a   1.000
_cell.length_b   1.000
_cell.length_c   1.000
_cell.angle_alpha   90.00
_cell.angle_beta   90.00
_cell.angle_gamma   90.00
#
_symmetry.space_group_name_H-M   'P 1'
#
loop_
_entity.id
_entity.type
_entity.pdbx_description
1 polymer ?
#
loop_
_entity_poly.entity_id
_entity_poly.type
_entity_poly.pdbx_seq_one_letter_code
_entity_poly.pdbx_strand_id
1 'polypeptide(L)'
;MKFKRFTKPQFLKGIRRELLDQLFGKFSVEFATRKIALPTRRLSDDDYFTAVANLALALDGLPDALIEALFAIESVATAEGQERLETAVIKAGLGLTFREESSHGDIAVQLYLAHPALVVAQHNEARMGRLSAFEYFGGARRTGQCGAWGDKTNGADGTDGARFVVPNRATLDQLAGDLDVWFKEHHRGQRTTRIEVYAIDGEFWFMVRHGDTFTRTAKVENERLEMMHFRPAKDDVIVYAPKRNELRVHAGTKGEKELYRRVFGQRLFGNAEYFCESKAYTLEPLREDCADALDARGLPGVRQIVLREVELAWGAKKDEFMVRGGMDIHGSARSRGRNAIPEYGTIVRAVFDFNFANELKPRRVEVRIPNTVKMVRGCDARVVHEWLSERGFRTGVVEASRVVDGEAVAA
;
A
#
# COMPACT_ATOMS: atom_id res chain seq x y z
N MET A 1 5.42 2.69 -13.48
CA MET A 1 4.69 1.53 -14.05
C MET A 1 5.12 1.41 -15.49
N LYS A 2 5.34 0.22 -16.05
CA LYS A 2 5.69 0.08 -17.47
C LYS A 2 4.45 -0.36 -18.23
N PHE A 3 4.04 0.40 -19.23
CA PHE A 3 2.98 0.06 -20.16
C PHE A 3 3.46 -1.05 -21.09
N LYS A 4 2.80 -2.20 -21.11
CA LYS A 4 3.34 -3.37 -21.82
C LYS A 4 2.30 -4.24 -22.52
N ARG A 5 1.05 -4.29 -22.07
CA ARG A 5 0.09 -5.27 -22.57
C ARG A 5 -0.63 -4.76 -23.81
N PHE A 6 -1.08 -3.53 -23.83
CA PHE A 6 -1.73 -2.94 -24.99
C PHE A 6 -0.80 -2.79 -26.20
N THR A 7 0.51 -2.90 -26.01
CA THR A 7 1.48 -2.96 -27.13
C THR A 7 1.64 -4.35 -27.75
N LYS A 8 0.87 -5.34 -27.26
CA LYS A 8 0.94 -6.73 -27.72
C LYS A 8 -0.36 -7.13 -28.40
N PRO A 9 -0.35 -7.43 -29.71
CA PRO A 9 -1.53 -7.88 -30.42
C PRO A 9 -2.21 -9.09 -29.76
N GLN A 10 -1.43 -10.01 -29.16
CA GLN A 10 -1.93 -11.19 -28.48
C GLN A 10 -2.81 -10.85 -27.27
N PHE A 11 -2.50 -9.82 -26.52
CA PHE A 11 -3.36 -9.35 -25.41
C PHE A 11 -4.64 -8.71 -25.96
N LEU A 12 -4.52 -7.91 -27.01
CA LEU A 12 -5.63 -7.21 -27.65
C LEU A 12 -6.64 -8.16 -28.29
N LYS A 13 -6.19 -9.30 -28.84
CA LYS A 13 -7.08 -10.36 -29.38
C LYS A 13 -8.04 -10.94 -28.33
N GLY A 14 -7.68 -10.86 -27.05
CA GLY A 14 -8.58 -11.24 -25.95
C GLY A 14 -9.65 -10.20 -25.62
N ILE A 15 -9.63 -9.03 -26.26
CA ILE A 15 -10.58 -7.93 -26.04
C ILE A 15 -11.46 -7.82 -27.29
N ARG A 16 -12.77 -7.78 -27.10
CA ARG A 16 -13.71 -7.61 -28.23
C ARG A 16 -13.39 -6.31 -28.97
N ARG A 17 -13.34 -6.41 -30.28
CA ARG A 17 -13.02 -5.31 -31.18
C ARG A 17 -13.94 -4.11 -30.99
N GLU A 18 -15.24 -4.36 -30.77
CA GLU A 18 -16.23 -3.32 -30.55
C GLU A 18 -15.95 -2.49 -29.28
N LEU A 19 -15.38 -3.12 -28.25
CA LEU A 19 -15.00 -2.41 -27.02
C LEU A 19 -13.77 -1.52 -27.23
N LEU A 20 -12.80 -2.00 -28.01
CA LEU A 20 -11.64 -1.18 -28.39
C LEU A 20 -12.07 -0.01 -29.27
N ASP A 21 -12.94 -0.23 -30.27
CA ASP A 21 -13.51 0.83 -31.09
C ASP A 21 -14.22 1.88 -30.25
N GLN A 22 -15.01 1.47 -29.25
CA GLN A 22 -15.68 2.39 -28.32
C GLN A 22 -14.68 3.14 -27.44
N LEU A 23 -13.65 2.46 -26.91
CA LEU A 23 -12.64 3.06 -26.08
C LEU A 23 -11.87 4.16 -26.83
N PHE A 24 -11.33 3.83 -28.01
CA PHE A 24 -10.60 4.80 -28.83
C PHE A 24 -11.53 5.86 -29.42
N GLY A 25 -12.77 5.50 -29.74
CA GLY A 25 -13.79 6.43 -30.25
C GLY A 25 -14.16 7.54 -29.28
N LYS A 26 -14.04 7.33 -27.96
CA LYS A 26 -14.22 8.41 -26.96
C LYS A 26 -13.24 9.57 -27.15
N PHE A 27 -12.10 9.33 -27.79
CA PHE A 27 -11.02 10.29 -28.02
C PHE A 27 -10.89 10.70 -29.49
N SER A 28 -11.92 10.48 -30.29
CA SER A 28 -11.89 10.72 -31.75
C SER A 28 -11.57 12.16 -32.13
N VAL A 29 -12.01 13.12 -31.33
CA VAL A 29 -11.73 14.56 -31.55
C VAL A 29 -10.25 14.86 -31.37
N GLU A 30 -9.64 14.35 -30.32
CA GLU A 30 -8.23 14.51 -30.03
C GLU A 30 -7.36 13.83 -31.07
N PHE A 31 -7.75 12.64 -31.52
CA PHE A 31 -7.09 11.92 -32.61
C PHE A 31 -7.13 12.71 -33.93
N ALA A 32 -8.32 13.28 -34.26
CA ALA A 32 -8.46 14.11 -35.43
C ALA A 32 -7.59 15.38 -35.36
N THR A 33 -7.54 16.04 -34.20
CA THR A 33 -6.69 17.21 -33.96
C THR A 33 -5.21 16.89 -34.15
N ARG A 34 -4.78 15.74 -33.71
CA ARG A 34 -3.39 15.25 -33.82
C ARG A 34 -3.10 14.59 -35.17
N LYS A 35 -4.07 14.52 -36.07
CA LYS A 35 -3.98 13.85 -37.39
C LYS A 35 -3.58 12.39 -37.32
N ILE A 36 -4.00 11.67 -36.27
CA ILE A 36 -3.74 10.27 -36.09
C ILE A 36 -4.96 9.50 -36.59
N ALA A 37 -4.74 8.59 -37.53
CA ALA A 37 -5.79 7.74 -38.05
C ALA A 37 -6.05 6.56 -37.11
N LEU A 38 -7.31 6.37 -36.71
CA LEU A 38 -7.73 5.17 -36.00
C LEU A 38 -7.85 3.98 -36.94
N PRO A 39 -7.57 2.74 -36.46
CA PRO A 39 -7.77 1.53 -37.25
C PRO A 39 -9.21 1.42 -37.73
N THR A 40 -9.40 1.08 -39.01
CA THR A 40 -10.72 1.02 -39.61
C THR A 40 -11.34 -0.37 -39.46
N ARG A 41 -12.68 -0.45 -39.50
CA ARG A 41 -13.44 -1.72 -39.47
C ARG A 41 -13.18 -2.64 -40.69
N ARG A 42 -12.54 -2.12 -41.73
CA ARG A 42 -12.22 -2.85 -42.96
C ARG A 42 -11.00 -3.76 -42.86
N LEU A 43 -10.16 -3.56 -41.82
CA LEU A 43 -8.99 -4.39 -41.60
C LEU A 43 -9.40 -5.80 -41.14
N SER A 44 -8.62 -6.81 -41.53
CA SER A 44 -8.69 -8.14 -40.90
C SER A 44 -8.46 -8.03 -39.40
N ASP A 45 -8.88 -9.00 -38.60
CA ASP A 45 -8.67 -8.93 -37.14
C ASP A 45 -7.18 -8.86 -36.77
N ASP A 46 -6.33 -9.62 -37.46
CA ASP A 46 -4.90 -9.60 -37.21
C ASP A 46 -4.27 -8.25 -37.52
N ASP A 47 -4.63 -7.65 -38.63
CA ASP A 47 -4.16 -6.31 -39.03
C ASP A 47 -4.71 -5.24 -38.09
N TYR A 48 -5.97 -5.36 -37.65
CA TYR A 48 -6.58 -4.46 -36.70
C TYR A 48 -5.85 -4.43 -35.36
N PHE A 49 -5.67 -5.61 -34.73
CA PHE A 49 -5.00 -5.69 -33.45
C PHE A 49 -3.52 -5.28 -33.52
N THR A 50 -2.87 -5.53 -34.64
CA THR A 50 -1.53 -5.05 -34.91
C THR A 50 -1.50 -3.53 -35.02
N ALA A 51 -2.45 -2.92 -35.71
CA ALA A 51 -2.56 -1.47 -35.85
C ALA A 51 -2.83 -0.79 -34.48
N VAL A 52 -3.74 -1.36 -33.65
CA VAL A 52 -3.99 -0.87 -32.28
C VAL A 52 -2.74 -0.99 -31.41
N ALA A 53 -2.01 -2.11 -31.49
CA ALA A 53 -0.75 -2.28 -30.75
C ALA A 53 0.30 -1.24 -31.16
N ASN A 54 0.41 -0.95 -32.45
CA ASN A 54 1.33 0.07 -32.97
C ASN A 54 0.96 1.47 -32.52
N LEU A 55 -0.34 1.81 -32.44
CA LEU A 55 -0.79 3.06 -31.82
C LEU A 55 -0.36 3.15 -30.35
N ALA A 56 -0.54 2.08 -29.62
CA ALA A 56 -0.15 2.02 -28.20
C ALA A 56 1.37 2.03 -27.98
N LEU A 57 2.19 1.69 -28.98
CA LEU A 57 3.64 1.86 -28.95
C LEU A 57 4.07 3.32 -29.11
N ALA A 58 3.30 4.10 -29.87
CA ALA A 58 3.56 5.51 -30.15
C ALA A 58 2.85 6.41 -29.12
N LEU A 59 3.13 6.22 -27.82
CA LEU A 59 2.47 6.94 -26.72
C LEU A 59 2.51 8.47 -26.87
N ASP A 60 3.60 9.01 -27.41
CA ASP A 60 3.77 10.46 -27.62
C ASP A 60 2.67 11.07 -28.52
N GLY A 61 2.04 10.24 -29.37
CA GLY A 61 0.93 10.64 -30.23
C GLY A 61 -0.44 10.53 -29.59
N LEU A 62 -0.60 9.77 -28.51
CA LEU A 62 -1.89 9.51 -27.89
C LEU A 62 -2.36 10.67 -27.01
N PRO A 63 -3.70 10.87 -26.86
CA PRO A 63 -4.25 11.77 -25.86
C PRO A 63 -3.87 11.32 -24.43
N ASP A 64 -3.46 12.25 -23.57
CA ASP A 64 -3.04 11.95 -22.19
C ASP A 64 -4.13 11.21 -21.41
N ALA A 65 -5.40 11.62 -21.58
CA ALA A 65 -6.52 10.96 -20.93
C ALA A 65 -6.72 9.50 -21.39
N LEU A 66 -6.40 9.20 -22.66
CA LEU A 66 -6.40 7.81 -23.14
C LEU A 66 -5.22 7.03 -22.54
N ILE A 67 -4.03 7.63 -22.47
CA ILE A 67 -2.87 6.99 -21.86
C ILE A 67 -3.19 6.58 -20.40
N GLU A 68 -3.75 7.51 -19.61
CA GLU A 68 -4.18 7.23 -18.23
C GLU A 68 -5.25 6.12 -18.16
N ALA A 69 -6.22 6.13 -19.09
CA ALA A 69 -7.21 5.08 -19.20
C ALA A 69 -6.58 3.69 -19.46
N LEU A 70 -5.67 3.63 -20.43
CA LEU A 70 -4.97 2.39 -20.78
C LEU A 70 -4.11 1.87 -19.61
N PHE A 71 -3.43 2.76 -18.86
CA PHE A 71 -2.70 2.37 -17.64
C PHE A 71 -3.62 1.83 -16.55
N ALA A 72 -4.76 2.48 -16.31
CA ALA A 72 -5.73 2.01 -15.32
C ALA A 72 -6.28 0.63 -15.70
N ILE A 73 -6.74 0.46 -16.93
CA ILE A 73 -7.25 -0.82 -17.47
C ILE A 73 -6.18 -1.91 -17.38
N GLU A 74 -4.95 -1.64 -17.86
CA GLU A 74 -3.87 -2.62 -17.86
C GLU A 74 -3.54 -3.13 -16.46
N SER A 75 -3.61 -2.25 -15.47
CA SER A 75 -3.27 -2.59 -14.08
C SER A 75 -4.25 -3.57 -13.44
N VAL A 76 -5.52 -3.52 -13.84
CA VAL A 76 -6.59 -4.37 -13.30
C VAL A 76 -6.94 -5.56 -14.21
N ALA A 77 -6.42 -5.61 -15.44
CA ALA A 77 -6.62 -6.71 -16.39
C ALA A 77 -5.82 -7.97 -16.03
N THR A 78 -6.01 -8.48 -14.82
CA THR A 78 -5.35 -9.69 -14.26
C THR A 78 -6.39 -10.53 -13.54
N ALA A 79 -6.10 -11.80 -13.24
CA ALA A 79 -7.01 -12.65 -12.47
C ALA A 79 -7.40 -12.01 -11.13
N GLU A 80 -6.40 -11.58 -10.35
CA GLU A 80 -6.63 -10.86 -9.08
C GLU A 80 -7.39 -9.55 -9.27
N GLY A 81 -7.11 -8.81 -10.35
CA GLY A 81 -7.81 -7.58 -10.68
C GLY A 81 -9.27 -7.81 -11.06
N GLN A 82 -9.57 -8.89 -11.76
CA GLN A 82 -10.94 -9.28 -12.09
C GLN A 82 -11.75 -9.58 -10.83
N GLU A 83 -11.25 -10.39 -9.90
CA GLU A 83 -11.93 -10.69 -8.64
C GLU A 83 -12.28 -9.42 -7.86
N ARG A 84 -11.34 -8.46 -7.82
CA ARG A 84 -11.57 -7.15 -7.19
C ARG A 84 -12.62 -6.32 -7.93
N LEU A 85 -12.58 -6.30 -9.26
CA LEU A 85 -13.56 -5.59 -10.08
C LEU A 85 -14.96 -6.19 -9.90
N GLU A 86 -15.12 -7.50 -9.92
CA GLU A 86 -16.38 -8.18 -9.67
C GLU A 86 -16.93 -7.87 -8.28
N THR A 87 -16.08 -7.94 -7.27
CA THR A 87 -16.45 -7.54 -5.89
C THR A 87 -16.90 -6.08 -5.82
N ALA A 88 -16.22 -5.17 -6.52
CA ALA A 88 -16.55 -3.76 -6.55
C ALA A 88 -17.89 -3.50 -7.28
N VAL A 89 -18.17 -4.23 -8.37
CA VAL A 89 -19.44 -4.18 -9.10
C VAL A 89 -20.60 -4.61 -8.19
N ILE A 90 -20.43 -5.71 -7.46
CA ILE A 90 -21.43 -6.22 -6.51
C ILE A 90 -21.68 -5.20 -5.38
N LYS A 91 -20.61 -4.68 -4.76
CA LYS A 91 -20.72 -3.68 -3.68
C LYS A 91 -21.40 -2.38 -4.15
N ALA A 92 -21.19 -2.00 -5.40
CA ALA A 92 -21.81 -0.81 -5.99
C ALA A 92 -23.23 -1.05 -6.49
N GLY A 93 -23.77 -2.27 -6.41
CA GLY A 93 -25.11 -2.63 -6.89
C GLY A 93 -25.27 -2.46 -8.42
N LEU A 94 -24.18 -2.57 -9.18
CA LEU A 94 -24.19 -2.41 -10.63
C LEU A 94 -24.63 -3.74 -11.27
N GLY A 95 -25.74 -3.73 -12.01
CA GLY A 95 -26.27 -4.90 -12.71
C GLY A 95 -25.48 -5.32 -13.95
N LEU A 96 -24.15 -5.30 -13.88
CA LEU A 96 -23.27 -5.70 -14.98
C LEU A 96 -23.02 -7.19 -14.97
N THR A 97 -23.21 -7.81 -16.11
CA THR A 97 -22.90 -9.22 -16.34
C THR A 97 -21.75 -9.33 -17.34
N PHE A 98 -20.80 -10.20 -17.03
CA PHE A 98 -19.69 -10.51 -17.92
C PHE A 98 -19.95 -11.87 -18.59
N ARG A 99 -19.50 -12.05 -19.83
CA ARG A 99 -19.58 -13.34 -20.51
C ARG A 99 -18.54 -14.28 -19.89
N GLU A 100 -18.87 -15.55 -19.74
CA GLU A 100 -17.95 -16.56 -19.20
C GLU A 100 -16.62 -16.65 -19.97
N GLU A 101 -16.64 -16.38 -21.28
CA GLU A 101 -15.48 -16.44 -22.16
C GLU A 101 -14.67 -15.13 -22.20
N SER A 102 -15.08 -14.09 -21.46
CA SER A 102 -14.41 -12.79 -21.49
C SER A 102 -13.03 -12.87 -20.84
N SER A 103 -12.03 -12.36 -21.54
CA SER A 103 -10.70 -12.21 -20.94
C SER A 103 -10.69 -11.13 -19.85
N HIS A 104 -9.69 -11.15 -18.97
CA HIS A 104 -9.49 -10.08 -17.96
C HIS A 104 -9.39 -8.69 -18.60
N GLY A 105 -8.80 -8.61 -19.81
CA GLY A 105 -8.73 -7.36 -20.58
C GLY A 105 -10.09 -6.90 -21.08
N ASP A 106 -10.91 -7.83 -21.58
CA ASP A 106 -12.26 -7.55 -22.08
C ASP A 106 -13.16 -7.00 -20.95
N ILE A 107 -13.14 -7.67 -19.80
CA ILE A 107 -13.88 -7.25 -18.59
C ILE A 107 -13.44 -5.85 -18.14
N ALA A 108 -12.13 -5.62 -18.06
CA ALA A 108 -11.59 -4.33 -17.61
C ALA A 108 -11.95 -3.18 -18.57
N VAL A 109 -11.91 -3.40 -19.87
CA VAL A 109 -12.33 -2.39 -20.87
C VAL A 109 -13.83 -2.15 -20.81
N GLN A 110 -14.65 -3.21 -20.75
CA GLN A 110 -16.10 -3.09 -20.64
C GLN A 110 -16.49 -2.27 -19.42
N LEU A 111 -15.87 -2.57 -18.28
CA LEU A 111 -16.15 -1.86 -17.03
C LEU A 111 -15.66 -0.41 -17.07
N TYR A 112 -14.50 -0.14 -17.67
CA TYR A 112 -14.02 1.23 -17.85
C TYR A 112 -14.97 2.06 -18.73
N LEU A 113 -15.53 1.47 -19.77
CA LEU A 113 -16.48 2.16 -20.66
C LEU A 113 -17.78 2.53 -19.93
N ALA A 114 -18.27 1.64 -19.05
CA ALA A 114 -19.49 1.87 -18.29
C ALA A 114 -19.26 2.72 -17.01
N HIS A 115 -18.20 2.43 -16.27
CA HIS A 115 -17.91 3.01 -14.95
C HIS A 115 -16.43 3.30 -14.79
N PRO A 116 -15.87 4.31 -15.48
CA PRO A 116 -14.43 4.62 -15.45
C PRO A 116 -13.91 4.91 -14.04
N ALA A 117 -14.70 5.59 -13.21
CA ALA A 117 -14.31 5.91 -11.83
C ALA A 117 -14.03 4.66 -10.98
N LEU A 118 -14.79 3.57 -11.19
CA LEU A 118 -14.60 2.32 -10.45
C LEU A 118 -13.30 1.64 -10.84
N VAL A 119 -12.96 1.60 -12.14
CA VAL A 119 -11.68 1.03 -12.61
C VAL A 119 -10.49 1.84 -12.11
N VAL A 120 -10.59 3.18 -12.11
CA VAL A 120 -9.57 4.08 -11.55
C VAL A 120 -9.42 3.87 -10.03
N ALA A 121 -10.52 3.71 -9.31
CA ALA A 121 -10.47 3.40 -7.87
C ALA A 121 -9.74 2.09 -7.61
N GLN A 122 -10.07 1.02 -8.34
CA GLN A 122 -9.40 -0.28 -8.22
C GLN A 122 -7.91 -0.23 -8.63
N HIS A 123 -7.56 0.59 -9.62
CA HIS A 123 -6.18 0.88 -9.97
C HIS A 123 -5.42 1.51 -8.80
N ASN A 124 -6.01 2.53 -8.16
CA ASN A 124 -5.40 3.24 -7.04
C ASN A 124 -5.29 2.33 -5.80
N GLU A 125 -6.33 1.56 -5.48
CA GLU A 125 -6.28 0.56 -4.40
C GLU A 125 -5.16 -0.46 -4.62
N ALA A 126 -5.01 -0.97 -5.84
CA ALA A 126 -3.92 -1.88 -6.19
C ALA A 126 -2.53 -1.24 -6.08
N ARG A 127 -2.41 0.07 -6.34
CA ARG A 127 -1.16 0.82 -6.14
C ARG A 127 -0.85 0.96 -4.65
N MET A 128 -1.82 1.36 -3.85
CA MET A 128 -1.67 1.52 -2.40
C MET A 128 -1.33 0.19 -1.72
N GLY A 129 -1.98 -0.90 -2.08
CA GLY A 129 -1.69 -2.24 -1.57
C GLY A 129 -0.28 -2.77 -1.89
N ARG A 130 0.44 -2.13 -2.83
CA ARG A 130 1.83 -2.46 -3.16
C ARG A 130 2.86 -1.68 -2.36
N LEU A 131 2.42 -0.77 -1.49
CA LEU A 131 3.35 -0.01 -0.65
C LEU A 131 3.96 -0.91 0.41
N SER A 132 5.26 -0.74 0.63
CA SER A 132 6.07 -1.69 1.37
C SER A 132 6.54 -1.21 2.74
N ALA A 133 6.36 0.06 3.06
CA ALA A 133 6.88 0.61 4.31
C ALA A 133 5.92 1.63 4.91
N PHE A 134 5.54 1.42 6.15
CA PHE A 134 4.72 2.33 6.93
C PHE A 134 5.37 2.64 8.27
N GLU A 135 5.20 3.86 8.73
CA GLU A 135 5.47 4.28 10.10
C GLU A 135 4.14 4.39 10.85
N TYR A 136 4.10 3.90 12.08
CA TYR A 136 2.90 3.71 12.86
C TYR A 136 2.82 4.68 14.01
N PHE A 137 1.66 5.32 14.19
CA PHE A 137 1.38 6.29 15.24
C PHE A 137 0.09 5.90 15.96
N GLY A 138 0.13 5.84 17.28
CA GLY A 138 -1.05 5.54 18.10
C GLY A 138 -1.89 6.78 18.33
N GLY A 139 -3.21 6.66 18.30
CA GLY A 139 -4.12 7.74 18.68
C GLY A 139 -4.17 7.92 20.19
N ALA A 140 -4.30 9.18 20.64
CA ALA A 140 -4.45 9.52 22.04
C ALA A 140 -5.70 8.88 22.65
N ARG A 141 -5.60 8.45 23.92
CA ARG A 141 -6.74 8.06 24.73
C ARG A 141 -7.27 9.28 25.47
N ARG A 142 -8.51 9.21 25.98
CA ARG A 142 -9.18 10.29 26.70
C ARG A 142 -8.39 10.90 27.88
N THR A 143 -7.39 10.21 28.42
CA THR A 143 -6.58 10.68 29.54
C THR A 143 -5.45 11.65 29.15
N GLY A 144 -5.34 12.05 27.88
CA GLY A 144 -4.31 13.00 27.43
C GLY A 144 -2.88 12.46 27.46
N GLN A 145 -2.68 11.22 27.87
CA GLN A 145 -1.38 10.58 27.82
C GLN A 145 -1.27 9.66 26.62
N CYS A 146 -0.22 9.84 25.83
CA CYS A 146 0.25 8.85 24.88
C CYS A 146 0.66 7.60 25.65
N GLY A 147 -0.28 6.71 25.89
CA GLY A 147 -0.06 5.48 26.62
C GLY A 147 0.42 4.38 25.71
N ALA A 148 1.24 3.49 26.26
CA ALA A 148 1.51 2.19 25.70
C ALA A 148 0.17 1.54 25.30
N TRP A 149 0.16 0.82 24.20
CA TRP A 149 -0.96 0.03 23.69
C TRP A 149 -1.37 -1.00 24.76
N GLY A 150 -2.27 -0.66 25.63
CA GLY A 150 -2.84 -1.56 26.62
C GLY A 150 -4.30 -1.81 26.25
N ASP A 151 -4.63 -3.06 26.13
CA ASP A 151 -5.95 -3.58 25.87
C ASP A 151 -6.98 -3.06 26.89
N LYS A 152 -8.12 -2.58 26.36
CA LYS A 152 -9.44 -2.87 26.94
C LYS A 152 -10.45 -2.84 25.80
N THR A 153 -10.61 -3.96 25.14
CA THR A 153 -11.88 -4.37 24.55
C THR A 153 -12.87 -4.54 25.69
N ASN A 154 -13.49 -3.47 26.13
CA ASN A 154 -14.67 -3.59 26.97
C ASN A 154 -15.71 -2.61 26.50
N GLY A 155 -16.77 -3.21 26.02
CA GLY A 155 -18.08 -2.59 25.93
C GLY A 155 -18.29 -1.83 24.63
N ALA A 156 -19.14 -2.39 23.85
CA ALA A 156 -19.99 -1.67 22.94
C ALA A 156 -20.76 -0.60 23.72
N ASP A 157 -20.11 0.49 24.13
CA ASP A 157 -20.76 1.74 24.55
C ASP A 157 -19.78 2.79 25.13
N GLY A 158 -18.49 2.65 24.94
CA GLY A 158 -17.50 3.66 25.34
C GLY A 158 -17.36 4.78 24.30
N THR A 159 -18.43 5.47 23.95
CA THR A 159 -18.45 6.68 23.14
C THR A 159 -17.90 7.86 23.92
N ASP A 160 -16.59 8.02 23.97
CA ASP A 160 -16.01 9.25 24.52
C ASP A 160 -14.57 9.55 24.03
N GLY A 161 -14.19 9.07 22.88
CA GLY A 161 -13.13 9.62 22.05
C GLY A 161 -13.78 10.37 20.87
N ALA A 162 -13.14 11.40 20.34
CA ALA A 162 -13.64 12.08 19.15
C ALA A 162 -13.98 11.03 18.08
N ARG A 163 -15.28 10.86 17.79
CA ARG A 163 -15.76 9.83 16.87
C ARG A 163 -15.23 10.18 15.48
N PHE A 164 -14.45 9.30 14.89
CA PHE A 164 -14.03 9.47 13.52
C PHE A 164 -15.24 9.56 12.58
N VAL A 165 -15.27 10.62 11.81
CA VAL A 165 -16.25 10.81 10.73
C VAL A 165 -15.47 10.83 9.43
N VAL A 166 -15.94 10.06 8.45
CA VAL A 166 -15.32 10.09 7.11
C VAL A 166 -15.35 11.52 6.57
N PRO A 167 -14.19 12.12 6.26
CA PRO A 167 -14.15 13.51 5.85
C PRO A 167 -14.88 13.72 4.52
N ASN A 168 -15.71 14.73 4.47
CA ASN A 168 -16.34 15.18 3.24
C ASN A 168 -15.36 15.97 2.37
N ARG A 169 -15.78 16.34 1.15
CA ARG A 169 -14.93 17.07 0.19
C ARG A 169 -14.37 18.37 0.78
N ALA A 170 -15.17 19.14 1.48
CA ALA A 170 -14.73 20.41 2.07
C ALA A 170 -13.64 20.20 3.13
N THR A 171 -13.77 19.17 3.97
CA THR A 171 -12.74 18.80 4.95
C THR A 171 -11.44 18.35 4.27
N LEU A 172 -11.54 17.58 3.18
CA LEU A 172 -10.37 17.16 2.40
C LEU A 172 -9.67 18.34 1.72
N ASP A 173 -10.43 19.31 1.21
CA ASP A 173 -9.87 20.52 0.60
C ASP A 173 -9.16 21.41 1.66
N GLN A 174 -9.71 21.50 2.87
CA GLN A 174 -9.04 22.18 3.99
C GLN A 174 -7.76 21.47 4.40
N LEU A 175 -7.81 20.13 4.50
CA LEU A 175 -6.64 19.31 4.82
C LEU A 175 -5.55 19.46 3.76
N ALA A 176 -5.92 19.47 2.46
CA ALA A 176 -5.01 19.74 1.36
C ALA A 176 -4.39 21.14 1.46
N GLY A 177 -5.18 22.15 1.84
CA GLY A 177 -4.71 23.52 2.05
C GLY A 177 -3.66 23.63 3.17
N ASP A 178 -3.86 22.94 4.30
CA ASP A 178 -2.89 22.92 5.39
C ASP A 178 -1.58 22.23 4.97
N LEU A 179 -1.67 21.14 4.21
CA LEU A 179 -0.49 20.46 3.69
C LEU A 179 0.26 21.34 2.67
N ASP A 180 -0.45 22.08 1.83
CA ASP A 180 0.16 22.97 0.84
C ASP A 180 0.98 24.10 1.46
N VAL A 181 0.64 24.57 2.68
CA VAL A 181 1.45 25.55 3.40
C VAL A 181 2.86 25.01 3.63
N TRP A 182 2.95 23.80 4.19
CA TRP A 182 4.23 23.16 4.46
C TRP A 182 4.98 22.79 3.17
N PHE A 183 4.28 22.27 2.14
CA PHE A 183 4.89 21.92 0.87
C PHE A 183 5.47 23.14 0.15
N LYS A 184 4.81 24.28 0.25
CA LYS A 184 5.34 25.55 -0.28
C LYS A 184 6.65 25.93 0.38
N GLU A 185 6.71 25.89 1.71
CA GLU A 185 7.92 26.22 2.50
C GLU A 185 9.09 25.26 2.18
N HIS A 186 8.77 24.01 1.84
CA HIS A 186 9.75 22.98 1.50
C HIS A 186 9.98 22.82 0.00
N HIS A 187 9.66 23.83 -0.80
CA HIS A 187 9.87 23.86 -2.26
C HIS A 187 9.18 22.72 -3.04
N ARG A 188 8.06 22.18 -2.53
CA ARG A 188 7.27 21.12 -3.17
C ARG A 188 6.14 21.65 -4.06
N GLY A 189 6.04 22.94 -4.23
CA GLY A 189 5.01 23.62 -5.01
C GLY A 189 3.95 24.30 -4.16
N GLN A 190 2.99 24.91 -4.83
CA GLN A 190 1.90 25.66 -4.21
C GLN A 190 0.59 25.23 -4.85
N ARG A 191 -0.43 24.89 -4.04
CA ARG A 191 -1.72 24.36 -4.50
C ARG A 191 -1.58 23.11 -5.37
N THR A 192 -0.69 22.20 -4.96
CA THR A 192 -0.41 20.97 -5.68
C THR A 192 -1.05 19.75 -5.05
N THR A 193 -1.60 19.91 -3.84
CA THR A 193 -2.11 18.79 -3.05
C THR A 193 -3.54 18.42 -3.44
N ARG A 194 -3.74 17.13 -3.69
CA ARG A 194 -5.05 16.50 -3.91
C ARG A 194 -5.16 15.27 -3.04
N ILE A 195 -6.30 15.11 -2.37
CA ILE A 195 -6.54 13.97 -1.47
C ILE A 195 -7.75 13.18 -1.96
N GLU A 196 -7.57 11.88 -2.06
CA GLU A 196 -8.63 10.90 -2.33
C GLU A 196 -8.71 9.92 -1.18
N VAL A 197 -9.93 9.46 -0.82
CA VAL A 197 -10.18 8.55 0.31
C VAL A 197 -10.84 7.29 -0.18
N TYR A 198 -10.33 6.15 0.28
CA TYR A 198 -10.82 4.83 -0.03
C TYR A 198 -11.13 4.07 1.28
N ALA A 199 -12.30 3.48 1.37
CA ALA A 199 -12.66 2.59 2.48
C ALA A 199 -12.32 1.15 2.08
N ILE A 200 -11.28 0.57 2.69
CA ILE A 200 -10.77 -0.77 2.39
C ILE A 200 -10.70 -1.57 3.70
N ASP A 201 -11.42 -2.66 3.79
CA ASP A 201 -11.41 -3.60 4.92
C ASP A 201 -11.62 -2.95 6.31
N GLY A 202 -12.48 -1.92 6.36
CA GLY A 202 -12.78 -1.18 7.58
C GLY A 202 -11.71 -0.17 8.00
N GLU A 203 -10.75 0.10 7.15
CA GLU A 203 -9.75 1.16 7.27
C GLU A 203 -10.00 2.27 6.24
N PHE A 204 -9.50 3.47 6.52
CA PHE A 204 -9.60 4.62 5.62
C PHE A 204 -8.23 4.97 5.07
N TRP A 205 -8.08 4.78 3.77
CA TRP A 205 -6.85 4.99 3.03
C TRP A 205 -6.92 6.33 2.30
N PHE A 206 -6.04 7.23 2.64
CA PHE A 206 -5.92 8.55 2.03
C PHE A 206 -4.72 8.54 1.08
N MET A 207 -4.99 8.68 -0.21
CA MET A 207 -3.95 8.92 -1.21
C MET A 207 -3.75 10.42 -1.34
N VAL A 208 -2.60 10.90 -0.92
CA VAL A 208 -2.22 12.31 -0.97
C VAL A 208 -1.24 12.51 -2.13
N ARG A 209 -1.75 13.08 -3.21
CA ARG A 209 -0.91 13.49 -4.35
C ARG A 209 -0.47 14.92 -4.16
N HIS A 210 0.82 15.19 -4.29
CA HIS A 210 1.40 16.52 -4.19
C HIS A 210 2.62 16.68 -5.11
N GLY A 211 3.11 17.92 -5.29
CA GLY A 211 4.33 18.16 -6.06
C GLY A 211 5.57 17.65 -5.32
N ASP A 212 6.53 17.11 -6.06
CA ASP A 212 7.89 16.85 -5.56
C ASP A 212 8.80 18.05 -5.83
N THR A 213 10.10 17.93 -5.57
CA THR A 213 11.08 18.97 -5.91
C THR A 213 11.14 19.20 -7.41
N PHE A 214 11.42 20.44 -7.79
CA PHE A 214 11.53 20.82 -9.20
C PHE A 214 12.66 20.03 -9.86
N THR A 215 12.37 19.40 -10.99
CA THR A 215 13.26 18.47 -11.67
C THR A 215 13.59 18.96 -13.07
N ARG A 216 14.84 18.73 -13.50
CA ARG A 216 15.30 18.97 -14.85
C ARG A 216 15.68 17.62 -15.48
N THR A 217 15.04 17.29 -16.60
CA THR A 217 15.27 16.04 -17.33
C THR A 217 15.42 16.30 -18.80
N ALA A 218 16.35 15.59 -19.46
CA ALA A 218 16.47 15.63 -20.89
C ALA A 218 15.33 14.83 -21.55
N LYS A 219 14.68 15.43 -22.55
CA LYS A 219 13.69 14.80 -23.42
C LYS A 219 14.30 14.71 -24.83
N VAL A 220 14.19 13.56 -25.48
CA VAL A 220 14.51 13.41 -26.89
C VAL A 220 13.21 13.29 -27.67
N GLU A 221 12.99 14.24 -28.59
CA GLU A 221 11.82 14.26 -29.45
C GLU A 221 12.23 14.71 -30.85
N ASN A 222 11.82 13.98 -31.88
CA ASN A 222 12.19 14.26 -33.28
C ASN A 222 13.71 14.48 -33.46
N GLU A 223 14.51 13.56 -32.90
CA GLU A 223 15.99 13.60 -32.95
C GLU A 223 16.64 14.81 -32.25
N ARG A 224 15.86 15.63 -31.57
CA ARG A 224 16.34 16.81 -30.84
C ARG A 224 16.35 16.54 -29.34
N LEU A 225 17.41 17.00 -28.69
CA LEU A 225 17.55 17.00 -27.24
C LEU A 225 16.95 18.31 -26.70
N GLU A 226 15.89 18.17 -25.91
CA GLU A 226 15.25 19.29 -25.22
C GLU A 226 15.35 19.09 -23.70
N MET A 227 15.43 20.20 -22.97
CA MET A 227 15.46 20.14 -21.51
C MET A 227 14.08 20.48 -20.96
N MET A 228 13.43 19.50 -20.38
CA MET A 228 12.17 19.70 -19.68
C MET A 228 12.44 20.10 -18.21
N HIS A 229 11.69 21.09 -17.77
CA HIS A 229 11.68 21.54 -16.39
C HIS A 229 10.27 21.42 -15.86
N PHE A 230 10.08 20.55 -14.89
CA PHE A 230 8.75 20.29 -14.34
C PHE A 230 8.83 19.86 -12.88
N ARG A 231 7.67 19.86 -12.25
CA ARG A 231 7.48 19.35 -10.90
C ARG A 231 6.81 17.97 -10.98
N PRO A 232 7.50 16.88 -10.67
CA PRO A 232 6.87 15.56 -10.63
C PRO A 232 5.77 15.52 -9.58
N ALA A 233 4.72 14.78 -9.85
CA ALA A 233 3.75 14.42 -8.83
C ALA A 233 4.30 13.26 -8.00
N LYS A 234 4.08 13.31 -6.69
CA LYS A 234 4.39 12.26 -5.73
C LYS A 234 3.12 11.86 -5.00
N ASP A 235 2.96 10.57 -4.77
CA ASP A 235 1.86 10.02 -4.00
C ASP A 235 2.38 9.51 -2.66
N ASP A 236 1.88 10.08 -1.56
CA ASP A 236 2.04 9.56 -0.22
C ASP A 236 0.72 8.90 0.22
N VAL A 237 0.79 7.93 1.13
CA VAL A 237 -0.40 7.24 1.59
C VAL A 237 -0.48 7.26 3.11
N ILE A 238 -1.62 7.68 3.60
CA ILE A 238 -1.95 7.71 5.01
C ILE A 238 -3.13 6.77 5.24
N VAL A 239 -3.05 5.91 6.25
CA VAL A 239 -4.11 4.97 6.58
C VAL A 239 -4.54 5.17 8.02
N TYR A 240 -5.82 5.40 8.23
CA TYR A 240 -6.41 5.39 9.56
C TYR A 240 -7.19 4.10 9.80
N ALA A 241 -6.84 3.39 10.85
CA ALA A 241 -7.48 2.17 11.30
C ALA A 241 -8.33 2.43 12.56
N PRO A 242 -9.67 2.65 12.44
CA PRO A 242 -10.52 3.03 13.57
C PRO A 242 -10.52 1.99 14.71
N LYS A 243 -10.59 0.70 14.37
CA LYS A 243 -10.59 -0.38 15.37
C LYS A 243 -9.37 -0.39 16.28
N ARG A 244 -8.23 0.08 15.77
CA ARG A 244 -6.95 0.12 16.50
C ARG A 244 -6.61 1.53 16.97
N ASN A 245 -7.39 2.54 16.55
CA ASN A 245 -7.08 3.95 16.74
C ASN A 245 -5.63 4.27 16.34
N GLU A 246 -5.27 3.91 15.12
CA GLU A 246 -3.90 3.93 14.62
C GLU A 246 -3.82 4.67 13.29
N LEU A 247 -2.82 5.51 13.15
CA LEU A 247 -2.44 6.13 11.88
C LEU A 247 -1.18 5.45 11.34
N ARG A 248 -1.18 5.05 10.09
CA ARG A 248 0.00 4.56 9.36
C ARG A 248 0.33 5.54 8.25
N VAL A 249 1.60 5.88 8.12
CA VAL A 249 2.07 6.87 7.14
C VAL A 249 3.16 6.27 6.27
N HIS A 250 2.92 6.30 4.97
CA HIS A 250 3.91 6.03 3.94
C HIS A 250 4.27 7.36 3.26
N ALA A 251 5.44 7.88 3.57
CA ALA A 251 5.98 9.11 3.00
C ALA A 251 7.51 9.04 2.94
N GLY A 252 8.11 9.87 2.10
CA GLY A 252 9.53 9.79 1.78
C GLY A 252 10.45 10.29 2.88
N THR A 253 10.05 11.31 3.64
CA THR A 253 10.90 11.96 4.64
C THR A 253 10.28 11.96 6.02
N LYS A 254 11.12 12.09 7.06
CA LYS A 254 10.65 12.23 8.44
C LYS A 254 9.77 13.46 8.62
N GLY A 255 10.13 14.59 7.97
CA GLY A 255 9.34 15.82 8.02
C GLY A 255 7.94 15.67 7.42
N GLU A 256 7.80 14.96 6.29
CA GLU A 256 6.49 14.65 5.70
C GLU A 256 5.64 13.78 6.64
N LYS A 257 6.23 12.76 7.26
CA LYS A 257 5.52 11.88 8.19
C LYS A 257 5.02 12.64 9.43
N GLU A 258 5.82 13.50 9.98
CA GLU A 258 5.45 14.36 11.10
C GLU A 258 4.36 15.37 10.70
N LEU A 259 4.45 15.95 9.51
CA LEU A 259 3.41 16.80 8.94
C LEU A 259 2.07 16.09 8.90
N TYR A 260 2.03 14.88 8.30
CA TYR A 260 0.80 14.10 8.19
C TYR A 260 0.25 13.73 9.57
N ARG A 261 1.09 13.28 10.49
CA ARG A 261 0.70 12.97 11.86
C ARG A 261 -0.08 14.14 12.51
N ARG A 262 0.47 15.33 12.42
CA ARG A 262 -0.09 16.54 13.07
C ARG A 262 -1.32 17.06 12.34
N VAL A 263 -1.26 17.19 11.03
CA VAL A 263 -2.37 17.77 10.23
C VAL A 263 -3.59 16.86 10.26
N PHE A 264 -3.39 15.54 10.13
CA PHE A 264 -4.49 14.57 10.25
C PHE A 264 -5.07 14.54 11.67
N GLY A 265 -4.23 14.59 12.70
CA GLY A 265 -4.68 14.70 14.08
C GLY A 265 -5.54 15.95 14.31
N GLN A 266 -5.07 17.10 13.86
CA GLN A 266 -5.79 18.38 14.00
C GLN A 266 -7.12 18.36 13.23
N ARG A 267 -7.14 17.89 11.99
CA ARG A 267 -8.33 17.99 11.14
C ARG A 267 -9.39 16.92 11.41
N LEU A 268 -8.98 15.71 11.76
CA LEU A 268 -9.90 14.61 11.99
C LEU A 268 -10.35 14.50 13.46
N PHE A 269 -9.54 15.00 14.40
CA PHE A 269 -9.79 14.82 15.83
C PHE A 269 -9.69 16.12 16.64
N GLY A 270 -9.42 17.26 16.00
CA GLY A 270 -9.32 18.57 16.66
C GLY A 270 -8.05 18.77 17.48
N ASN A 271 -7.07 17.88 17.40
CA ASN A 271 -5.85 17.93 18.19
C ASN A 271 -4.62 17.52 17.35
N ALA A 272 -3.68 18.43 17.15
CA ALA A 272 -2.46 18.17 16.38
C ALA A 272 -1.56 17.07 16.98
N GLU A 273 -1.65 16.88 18.29
CA GLU A 273 -0.91 15.85 19.03
C GLU A 273 -1.76 14.59 19.30
N TYR A 274 -2.87 14.44 18.59
CA TYR A 274 -3.76 13.26 18.73
C TYR A 274 -3.02 11.94 18.43
N PHE A 275 -2.22 11.92 17.37
CA PHE A 275 -1.36 10.80 17.05
C PHE A 275 0.04 11.04 17.60
N CYS A 276 0.57 10.06 18.31
CA CYS A 276 1.87 10.15 18.97
C CYS A 276 2.86 9.15 18.39
N GLU A 277 4.15 9.47 18.47
CA GLU A 277 5.20 8.48 18.33
C GLU A 277 5.04 7.43 19.44
N SER A 278 4.52 6.26 19.09
CA SER A 278 4.39 5.14 20.03
C SER A 278 5.50 4.14 19.78
N LYS A 279 5.93 3.45 20.83
CA LYS A 279 6.69 2.21 20.67
C LYS A 279 5.72 1.14 20.20
N ALA A 280 5.40 1.11 18.90
CA ALA A 280 4.44 0.16 18.34
C ALA A 280 4.99 -1.27 18.31
N TYR A 281 6.31 -1.41 18.27
CA TYR A 281 6.98 -2.70 18.14
C TYR A 281 8.12 -2.86 19.13
N THR A 282 8.34 -4.12 19.54
CA THR A 282 9.51 -4.62 20.24
C THR A 282 10.10 -5.81 19.49
N LEU A 283 11.38 -6.07 19.69
CA LEU A 283 12.06 -7.23 19.13
C LEU A 283 12.59 -8.17 20.24
N GLU A 284 12.23 -7.89 21.50
CA GLU A 284 12.65 -8.70 22.65
C GLU A 284 12.14 -10.15 22.60
N PRO A 285 10.96 -10.50 22.00
CA PRO A 285 10.58 -11.90 21.83
C PRO A 285 11.63 -12.76 21.13
N LEU A 286 12.45 -12.17 20.23
CA LEU A 286 13.58 -12.91 19.64
C LEU A 286 14.62 -13.37 20.65
N ARG A 287 14.74 -12.69 21.79
CA ARG A 287 15.66 -13.04 22.87
C ARG A 287 14.98 -13.90 23.91
N GLU A 288 13.75 -13.56 24.30
CA GLU A 288 12.99 -14.21 25.37
C GLU A 288 12.48 -15.60 24.93
N ASP A 289 11.80 -15.66 23.77
CA ASP A 289 11.20 -16.89 23.25
C ASP A 289 12.11 -17.61 22.24
N CYS A 290 13.20 -16.98 21.84
CA CYS A 290 14.17 -17.55 20.89
C CYS A 290 13.53 -18.01 19.58
N ALA A 291 13.61 -19.33 19.28
CA ALA A 291 13.05 -19.90 18.06
C ALA A 291 11.51 -19.97 18.08
N ASP A 292 10.89 -20.01 19.25
CA ASP A 292 9.42 -20.08 19.38
C ASP A 292 8.76 -18.76 19.00
N ALA A 293 9.49 -17.63 19.08
CA ALA A 293 9.05 -16.36 18.51
C ALA A 293 8.79 -16.42 17.00
N LEU A 294 9.41 -17.39 16.29
CA LEU A 294 9.26 -17.58 14.84
C LEU A 294 8.21 -18.62 14.47
N ASP A 295 7.44 -19.11 15.43
CA ASP A 295 6.42 -20.13 15.19
C ASP A 295 5.33 -19.58 14.26
N ALA A 296 5.06 -20.33 13.17
CA ALA A 296 4.06 -20.02 12.15
C ALA A 296 2.76 -20.81 12.33
N ARG A 297 2.63 -21.63 13.38
CA ARG A 297 1.40 -22.40 13.62
C ARG A 297 0.21 -21.48 13.83
N GLY A 298 -0.90 -21.81 13.17
CA GLY A 298 -2.12 -20.98 13.22
C GLY A 298 -2.21 -19.91 12.14
N LEU A 299 -1.10 -19.56 11.48
CA LEU A 299 -1.10 -18.52 10.43
C LEU A 299 -1.55 -19.10 9.08
N PRO A 300 -2.59 -18.55 8.44
CA PRO A 300 -3.09 -19.08 7.19
C PRO A 300 -2.05 -18.94 6.08
N GLY A 301 -1.77 -20.06 5.42
CA GLY A 301 -0.89 -20.10 4.26
C GLY A 301 0.61 -19.94 4.52
N VAL A 302 1.06 -19.78 5.76
CA VAL A 302 2.48 -19.66 6.10
C VAL A 302 3.03 -21.04 6.55
N ARG A 303 4.09 -21.49 5.89
CA ARG A 303 4.79 -22.75 6.26
C ARG A 303 5.84 -22.54 7.34
N GLN A 304 6.59 -21.45 7.24
CA GLN A 304 7.74 -21.18 8.09
C GLN A 304 8.10 -19.71 8.07
N ILE A 305 8.59 -19.20 9.20
CA ILE A 305 9.20 -17.89 9.33
C ILE A 305 10.65 -18.09 9.77
N VAL A 306 11.58 -17.40 9.09
CA VAL A 306 13.02 -17.53 9.35
C VAL A 306 13.62 -16.17 9.65
N LEU A 307 14.42 -16.04 10.70
CA LEU A 307 15.18 -14.83 10.99
C LEU A 307 16.43 -14.77 10.11
N ARG A 308 16.52 -13.75 9.27
CA ARG A 308 17.58 -13.54 8.28
C ARG A 308 18.64 -12.56 8.73
N GLU A 309 18.21 -11.48 9.36
CA GLU A 309 19.11 -10.44 9.85
C GLU A 309 18.60 -9.92 11.19
N VAL A 310 19.53 -9.56 12.05
CA VAL A 310 19.28 -8.81 13.28
C VAL A 310 20.35 -7.74 13.43
N GLU A 311 19.92 -6.53 13.82
CA GLU A 311 20.78 -5.40 14.12
C GLU A 311 20.64 -5.07 15.61
N LEU A 312 21.75 -5.09 16.31
CA LEU A 312 21.86 -4.69 17.69
C LEU A 312 22.61 -3.36 17.78
N ALA A 313 22.19 -2.49 18.68
CA ALA A 313 22.84 -1.22 18.94
C ALA A 313 23.17 -1.03 20.42
N TRP A 314 24.23 -0.29 20.69
CA TRP A 314 24.68 0.12 22.01
C TRP A 314 24.75 1.64 22.08
N GLY A 315 24.54 2.18 23.27
CA GLY A 315 24.53 3.63 23.48
C GLY A 315 23.25 4.33 23.04
N ALA A 316 23.02 5.53 23.57
CA ALA A 316 21.78 6.30 23.35
C ALA A 316 21.62 6.80 21.90
N LYS A 317 22.72 6.97 21.17
CA LYS A 317 22.72 7.50 19.79
C LYS A 317 23.08 6.45 18.73
N LYS A 318 23.05 5.15 19.09
CA LYS A 318 23.55 4.06 18.23
C LYS A 318 25.01 4.28 17.82
N ASP A 319 25.84 4.67 18.78
CA ASP A 319 27.25 4.95 18.53
C ASP A 319 28.01 3.69 18.09
N GLU A 320 27.54 2.52 18.53
CA GLU A 320 28.04 1.22 18.11
C GLU A 320 26.87 0.33 17.68
N PHE A 321 27.04 -0.42 16.59
CA PHE A 321 26.05 -1.39 16.15
C PHE A 321 26.69 -2.63 15.53
N MET A 322 26.00 -3.75 15.61
CA MET A 322 26.36 -5.00 14.99
C MET A 322 25.21 -5.54 14.16
N VAL A 323 25.47 -5.93 12.93
CA VAL A 323 24.50 -6.64 12.10
C VAL A 323 24.94 -8.09 11.96
N ARG A 324 24.06 -9.01 12.33
CA ARG A 324 24.21 -10.43 12.12
C ARG A 324 23.22 -10.91 11.07
N GLY A 325 23.72 -11.54 10.00
CA GLY A 325 22.91 -12.07 8.91
C GLY A 325 23.25 -13.54 8.62
N GLY A 326 22.25 -14.26 8.08
CA GLY A 326 22.43 -15.65 7.70
C GLY A 326 21.22 -16.23 6.97
N MET A 327 21.33 -17.46 6.48
CA MET A 327 20.19 -18.17 5.87
C MET A 327 19.12 -18.54 6.89
N ASP A 328 19.53 -18.86 8.11
CA ASP A 328 18.71 -19.09 9.29
C ASP A 328 19.59 -18.87 10.53
N ILE A 329 19.38 -17.74 11.20
CA ILE A 329 20.19 -17.34 12.34
C ILE A 329 19.97 -18.27 13.53
N HIS A 330 18.70 -18.65 13.82
CA HIS A 330 18.37 -19.54 14.94
C HIS A 330 18.83 -20.97 14.68
N GLY A 331 18.57 -21.54 13.51
CA GLY A 331 19.04 -22.87 13.14
C GLY A 331 20.56 -22.98 13.18
N SER A 332 21.24 -21.98 12.65
CA SER A 332 22.71 -21.90 12.65
C SER A 332 23.32 -21.72 14.05
N ALA A 333 22.64 -21.03 14.95
CA ALA A 333 23.08 -20.89 16.34
C ALA A 333 22.89 -22.20 17.14
N ARG A 334 21.69 -22.80 17.00
CA ARG A 334 21.35 -24.08 17.64
C ARG A 334 22.34 -25.18 17.26
N SER A 335 22.70 -25.29 15.97
CA SER A 335 23.68 -26.31 15.53
C SER A 335 25.07 -26.14 16.15
N ARG A 336 25.39 -24.96 16.69
CA ARG A 336 26.65 -24.62 17.34
C ARG A 336 26.54 -24.54 18.87
N GLY A 337 25.37 -24.88 19.46
CA GLY A 337 25.11 -24.78 20.88
C GLY A 337 25.23 -23.36 21.45
N ARG A 338 24.83 -22.34 20.66
CA ARG A 338 24.94 -20.92 21.03
C ARG A 338 23.59 -20.21 20.92
N ASN A 339 23.42 -19.12 21.68
CA ASN A 339 22.27 -18.23 21.52
C ASN A 339 22.31 -17.53 20.20
N ALA A 340 21.15 -17.45 19.57
CA ALA A 340 21.00 -16.73 18.29
C ALA A 340 21.18 -15.22 18.46
N ILE A 341 20.66 -14.66 19.56
CA ILE A 341 20.70 -13.24 19.89
C ILE A 341 21.56 -13.04 21.14
N PRO A 342 22.51 -12.11 21.17
CA PRO A 342 23.27 -11.76 22.37
C PRO A 342 22.35 -11.24 23.49
N GLU A 343 22.74 -11.48 24.74
CA GLU A 343 21.98 -11.04 25.91
C GLU A 343 22.01 -9.53 26.13
N TYR A 344 22.98 -8.82 25.56
CA TYR A 344 23.19 -7.39 25.72
C TYR A 344 23.02 -6.63 24.40
N GLY A 345 22.84 -5.33 24.50
CA GLY A 345 22.50 -4.46 23.38
C GLY A 345 20.99 -4.44 23.08
N THR A 346 20.52 -3.37 22.47
CA THR A 346 19.13 -3.22 22.07
C THR A 346 18.94 -3.77 20.66
N ILE A 347 17.98 -4.65 20.45
CA ILE A 347 17.62 -5.12 19.10
C ILE A 347 16.84 -3.99 18.44
N VAL A 348 17.42 -3.37 17.39
CA VAL A 348 16.83 -2.20 16.75
C VAL A 348 16.18 -2.52 15.41
N ARG A 349 16.56 -3.65 14.79
CA ARG A 349 16.01 -4.09 13.51
C ARG A 349 16.09 -5.61 13.40
N ALA A 350 15.06 -6.22 12.82
CA ALA A 350 15.08 -7.63 12.44
C ALA A 350 14.47 -7.79 11.04
N VAL A 351 14.98 -8.76 10.29
CA VAL A 351 14.50 -9.11 8.95
C VAL A 351 14.10 -10.58 8.95
N PHE A 352 12.88 -10.83 8.55
CA PHE A 352 12.26 -12.15 8.50
C PHE A 352 11.96 -12.55 7.06
N ASP A 353 12.14 -13.81 6.72
CA ASP A 353 11.63 -14.42 5.50
C ASP A 353 10.40 -15.27 5.84
N PHE A 354 9.24 -14.89 5.29
CA PHE A 354 7.98 -15.62 5.35
C PHE A 354 7.88 -16.56 4.16
N ASN A 355 7.83 -17.85 4.40
CA ASN A 355 7.66 -18.87 3.38
C ASN A 355 6.18 -19.25 3.28
N PHE A 356 5.50 -18.76 2.25
CA PHE A 356 4.10 -19.10 1.99
C PHE A 356 3.96 -20.43 1.25
N ALA A 357 2.85 -21.15 1.52
CA ALA A 357 2.61 -22.49 1.00
C ALA A 357 2.60 -22.56 -0.52
N ASN A 358 2.07 -21.53 -1.16
CA ASN A 358 1.86 -21.46 -2.61
C ASN A 358 2.91 -20.62 -3.36
N GLU A 359 4.02 -20.27 -2.67
CA GLU A 359 5.07 -19.44 -3.27
C GLU A 359 6.43 -20.13 -3.22
N LEU A 360 7.20 -19.96 -4.31
CA LEU A 360 8.56 -20.50 -4.40
C LEU A 360 9.60 -19.62 -3.72
N LYS A 361 9.30 -18.31 -3.57
CA LYS A 361 10.24 -17.34 -3.01
C LYS A 361 9.69 -16.81 -1.69
N PRO A 362 10.54 -16.72 -0.65
CA PRO A 362 10.12 -16.12 0.61
C PRO A 362 9.76 -14.65 0.45
N ARG A 363 8.85 -14.17 1.26
CA ARG A 363 8.47 -12.77 1.39
C ARG A 363 9.23 -12.14 2.55
N ARG A 364 10.00 -11.11 2.24
CA ARG A 364 10.80 -10.42 3.25
C ARG A 364 9.98 -9.39 4.01
N VAL A 365 10.08 -9.47 5.34
CA VAL A 365 9.49 -8.51 6.27
C VAL A 365 10.61 -7.94 7.13
N GLU A 366 10.74 -6.62 7.19
CA GLU A 366 11.65 -5.91 8.07
C GLU A 366 10.84 -5.19 9.15
N VAL A 367 11.21 -5.41 10.40
CA VAL A 367 10.68 -4.67 11.56
C VAL A 367 11.81 -3.84 12.14
N ARG A 368 11.56 -2.54 12.30
CA ARG A 368 12.49 -1.61 12.91
C ARG A 368 11.78 -0.88 14.06
N ILE A 369 12.35 -0.98 15.23
CA ILE A 369 11.82 -0.25 16.37
C ILE A 369 12.12 1.26 16.26
N PRO A 370 11.27 2.14 16.80
CA PRO A 370 10.13 1.80 17.63
C PRO A 370 8.84 1.47 16.86
N ASN A 371 8.70 1.83 15.57
CA ASN A 371 7.38 1.93 14.95
C ASN A 371 7.35 1.68 13.44
N THR A 372 8.33 1.02 12.85
CA THR A 372 8.38 0.83 11.39
C THR A 372 8.31 -0.64 10.99
N VAL A 373 7.40 -0.98 10.06
CA VAL A 373 7.37 -2.26 9.37
C VAL A 373 7.46 -2.04 7.87
N LYS A 374 8.33 -2.81 7.23
CA LYS A 374 8.51 -2.82 5.77
C LYS A 374 8.32 -4.23 5.24
N MET A 375 7.47 -4.37 4.23
CA MET A 375 7.14 -5.65 3.61
C MET A 375 7.47 -5.59 2.11
N VAL A 376 7.88 -6.71 1.52
CA VAL A 376 8.00 -6.79 0.06
C VAL A 376 6.62 -6.90 -0.58
N ARG A 377 6.53 -6.56 -1.86
CA ARG A 377 5.30 -6.68 -2.64
C ARG A 377 4.71 -8.09 -2.58
N GLY A 378 3.40 -8.17 -2.45
CA GLY A 378 2.67 -9.44 -2.43
C GLY A 378 2.70 -10.15 -1.08
N CYS A 379 3.32 -9.58 -0.04
CA CYS A 379 3.18 -10.08 1.31
C CYS A 379 1.75 -9.81 1.81
N ASP A 380 1.12 -10.81 2.41
CA ASP A 380 -0.17 -10.60 3.10
C ASP A 380 0.08 -9.83 4.39
N ALA A 381 -0.17 -8.52 4.34
CA ALA A 381 0.06 -7.63 5.46
C ALA A 381 -0.78 -8.02 6.69
N ARG A 382 -1.98 -8.57 6.49
CA ARG A 382 -2.85 -9.02 7.58
C ARG A 382 -2.21 -10.16 8.36
N VAL A 383 -1.73 -11.19 7.66
CA VAL A 383 -1.06 -12.35 8.26
C VAL A 383 0.20 -11.94 9.01
N VAL A 384 1.00 -11.01 8.45
CA VAL A 384 2.20 -10.49 9.13
C VAL A 384 1.83 -9.73 10.40
N HIS A 385 0.80 -8.88 10.37
CA HIS A 385 0.37 -8.13 11.56
C HIS A 385 -0.25 -9.02 12.62
N GLU A 386 -0.96 -10.07 12.23
CA GLU A 386 -1.49 -11.10 13.12
C GLU A 386 -0.33 -11.81 13.86
N TRP A 387 0.67 -12.30 13.12
CA TRP A 387 1.87 -12.89 13.69
C TRP A 387 2.62 -11.95 14.64
N LEU A 388 2.85 -10.69 14.22
CA LEU A 388 3.52 -9.70 15.07
C LEU A 388 2.77 -9.46 16.39
N SER A 389 1.44 -9.54 16.36
CA SER A 389 0.61 -9.40 17.57
C SER A 389 0.63 -10.65 18.42
N GLU A 390 0.44 -11.83 17.84
CA GLU A 390 0.38 -13.12 18.55
C GLU A 390 1.72 -13.50 19.21
N ARG A 391 2.84 -13.12 18.59
CA ARG A 391 4.19 -13.41 19.08
C ARG A 391 4.80 -12.29 19.94
N GLY A 392 3.99 -11.33 20.39
CA GLY A 392 4.43 -10.29 21.31
C GLY A 392 5.39 -9.24 20.71
N PHE A 393 5.59 -9.24 19.39
CA PHE A 393 6.39 -8.21 18.73
C PHE A 393 5.68 -6.85 18.69
N ARG A 394 4.37 -6.84 18.90
CA ARG A 394 3.57 -5.63 18.98
C ARG A 394 3.35 -5.24 20.43
N THR A 395 3.82 -4.07 20.83
CA THR A 395 3.63 -3.54 22.18
C THR A 395 2.18 -3.12 22.37
N GLY A 396 1.54 -3.59 23.46
CA GLY A 396 0.20 -3.17 23.87
C GLY A 396 -0.95 -4.03 23.41
N VAL A 397 -0.70 -5.21 22.86
CA VAL A 397 -1.66 -6.33 22.85
C VAL A 397 -1.42 -7.12 24.12
N VAL A 398 -2.11 -6.79 25.21
CA VAL A 398 -2.07 -7.64 26.41
C VAL A 398 -2.94 -8.87 26.12
N GLU A 399 -2.35 -10.02 26.38
CA GLU A 399 -2.88 -11.36 26.37
C GLU A 399 -4.37 -11.43 26.77
N ALA A 400 -5.21 -11.74 25.82
CA ALA A 400 -6.48 -12.41 26.08
C ALA A 400 -6.32 -13.81 25.48
N SER A 401 -5.60 -14.70 26.10
CA SER A 401 -5.74 -16.17 26.06
C SER A 401 -4.51 -16.88 26.64
N ARG A 402 -4.36 -16.84 27.94
CA ARG A 402 -3.89 -17.98 28.72
C ARG A 402 -4.93 -18.27 29.78
N VAL A 403 -6.06 -18.80 29.35
CA VAL A 403 -6.88 -19.64 30.24
C VAL A 403 -6.10 -20.95 30.34
N VAL A 404 -5.34 -21.05 31.38
CA VAL A 404 -4.86 -22.34 31.90
C VAL A 404 -6.11 -23.11 32.32
N ASP A 405 -6.39 -24.21 31.63
CA ASP A 405 -7.27 -25.25 32.13
C ASP A 405 -6.74 -25.72 33.49
N GLY A 406 -7.25 -25.10 34.53
CA GLY A 406 -7.03 -25.50 35.91
C GLY A 406 -8.13 -26.46 36.30
N GLU A 407 -7.74 -27.71 36.46
CA GLU A 407 -8.52 -28.82 37.01
C GLU A 407 -9.43 -28.41 38.16
N ALA A 408 -10.72 -28.70 37.98
CA ALA A 408 -11.65 -28.78 39.08
C ALA A 408 -11.26 -29.99 39.98
N VAL A 409 -10.62 -29.71 41.10
CA VAL A 409 -10.55 -30.68 42.21
C VAL A 409 -11.80 -30.46 43.06
N ALA A 410 -12.69 -31.45 43.03
CA ALA A 410 -13.83 -31.56 43.90
C ALA A 410 -13.35 -31.84 45.36
N ALA A 411 -13.92 -31.15 46.31
CA ALA A 411 -14.15 -31.58 47.68
C ALA A 411 -15.41 -30.87 48.20
#